data_46bdf51ea013168e5952433f009e133b
#
_entry.id   46bdf51ea013168e5952433f009e133b
#
_cell.length_a   1.000
_cell.length_b   1.000
_cell.length_c   1.000
_cell.angle_alpha   90.00
_cell.angle_beta   90.00
_cell.angle_gamma   90.00
#
_symmetry.space_group_name_H-M   'P 1'
#
loop_
_entity.id
_entity.type
_entity.pdbx_description
1 polymer ?
#
loop_
_entity_poly.entity_id
_entity_poly.type
_entity_poly.pdbx_seq_one_letter_code
_entity_poly.pdbx_strand_id
1 'polypeptide(L)'
;DFKLRYPEMFKEYQKICFQHLLKPGQILPYKKSTPIILNFAIKDDWKDPSKVEWIEETLQKFVNNYNRLGITSIAFPWMGAMNGGIPLETIKYLTRKYLSDLDGIDIEVYDFDPDAPCVLYNTLKDIVEANALSPSELEDMSDIKARYWVKIIDAVKDSNTKSINNLCHYIVDGKRI
;
A
#
# COMPACT_ATOMS: atom_id res chain seq x y z
N ASP A 1 -0.50 -3.26 3.86
CA ASP A 1 -0.57 -4.45 2.98
C ASP A 1 0.69 -4.67 2.16
N PHE A 2 1.20 -3.68 1.39
CA PHE A 2 2.37 -3.85 0.53
C PHE A 2 3.64 -4.30 1.28
N LYS A 3 3.91 -3.79 2.49
CA LYS A 3 5.02 -4.23 3.33
C LYS A 3 4.95 -5.74 3.64
N LEU A 4 3.76 -6.27 3.92
CA LEU A 4 3.56 -7.68 4.24
C LEU A 4 3.62 -8.58 3.00
N ARG A 5 3.05 -8.12 1.87
CA ARG A 5 3.03 -8.89 0.62
C ARG A 5 4.37 -8.88 -0.12
N TYR A 6 5.09 -7.77 -0.01
CA TYR A 6 6.32 -7.51 -0.75
C TYR A 6 7.42 -6.98 0.19
N PRO A 7 7.85 -7.78 1.18
CA PRO A 7 8.80 -7.34 2.20
C PRO A 7 10.15 -6.89 1.61
N GLU A 8 10.61 -7.52 0.55
CA GLU A 8 11.86 -7.13 -0.12
C GLU A 8 11.71 -5.78 -0.86
N MET A 9 10.56 -5.55 -1.50
CA MET A 9 10.23 -4.24 -2.07
C MET A 9 10.27 -3.17 -1.00
N PHE A 10 9.65 -3.42 0.14
CA PHE A 10 9.60 -2.45 1.24
C PHE A 10 10.99 -2.13 1.79
N LYS A 11 11.88 -3.13 1.95
CA LYS A 11 13.27 -2.93 2.37
C LYS A 11 14.04 -2.04 1.37
N GLU A 12 13.92 -2.32 0.07
CA GLU A 12 14.55 -1.52 -0.97
C GLU A 12 14.01 -0.07 -0.97
N TYR A 13 12.68 0.08 -0.92
CA TYR A 13 12.01 1.37 -0.83
C TYR A 13 12.47 2.17 0.39
N GLN A 14 12.47 1.54 1.58
CA GLN A 14 12.90 2.17 2.84
C GLN A 14 14.34 2.67 2.77
N LYS A 15 15.26 1.86 2.20
CA LYS A 15 16.66 2.25 2.00
C LYS A 15 16.80 3.48 1.10
N ILE A 16 16.05 3.52 -0.01
CA ILE A 16 16.09 4.63 -0.96
C ILE A 16 15.51 5.90 -0.33
N CYS A 17 14.42 5.79 0.45
CA CYS A 17 13.85 6.91 1.20
C CYS A 17 14.82 7.42 2.27
N PHE A 18 15.46 6.54 3.02
CA PHE A 18 16.42 6.91 4.07
C PHE A 18 17.64 7.65 3.49
N GLN A 19 18.05 7.31 2.27
CA GLN A 19 19.11 7.99 1.54
C GLN A 19 18.65 9.28 0.83
N HIS A 20 17.38 9.67 0.96
CA HIS A 20 16.77 10.82 0.29
C HIS A 20 16.91 10.79 -1.25
N LEU A 21 16.98 9.60 -1.84
CA LEU A 21 17.12 9.42 -3.28
C LEU A 21 15.78 9.47 -4.03
N LEU A 22 14.67 9.14 -3.36
CA LEU A 22 13.32 9.24 -3.92
C LEU A 22 12.72 10.58 -3.48
N LYS A 23 12.52 11.47 -4.44
CA LYS A 23 11.93 12.79 -4.21
C LYS A 23 10.44 12.81 -4.55
N PRO A 24 9.63 13.69 -3.91
CA PRO A 24 8.24 13.90 -4.33
C PRO A 24 8.14 14.16 -5.83
N GLY A 25 7.06 13.68 -6.42
CA GLY A 25 6.87 13.75 -7.87
C GLY A 25 7.60 12.66 -8.66
N GLN A 26 8.30 11.72 -8.01
CA GLN A 26 8.99 10.62 -8.67
C GLN A 26 8.22 9.29 -8.54
N ILE A 27 8.56 8.34 -9.40
CA ILE A 27 8.05 6.96 -9.38
C ILE A 27 9.23 6.00 -9.25
N LEU A 28 9.16 5.10 -8.26
CA LEU A 28 10.13 4.02 -8.09
C LEU A 28 9.47 2.68 -8.45
N PRO A 29 9.79 2.10 -9.63
CA PRO A 29 9.27 0.79 -10.01
C PRO A 29 10.01 -0.33 -9.27
N TYR A 30 9.26 -1.29 -8.73
CA TYR A 30 9.78 -2.56 -8.24
C TYR A 30 9.38 -3.68 -9.20
N LYS A 31 10.36 -4.17 -10.00
CA LYS A 31 10.14 -5.12 -11.09
C LYS A 31 10.36 -6.58 -10.74
N LYS A 32 10.70 -6.88 -9.49
CA LYS A 32 11.01 -8.25 -9.02
C LYS A 32 9.76 -9.02 -8.56
N SER A 33 8.56 -8.43 -8.70
CA SER A 33 7.28 -9.05 -8.36
C SER A 33 6.35 -9.11 -9.56
N THR A 34 5.36 -9.99 -9.45
CA THR A 34 4.22 -10.05 -10.36
C THR A 34 2.96 -9.89 -9.50
N PRO A 35 2.19 -8.80 -9.66
CA PRO A 35 2.42 -7.67 -10.57
C PRO A 35 3.63 -6.78 -10.21
N ILE A 36 4.09 -5.95 -11.14
CA ILE A 36 5.09 -4.91 -10.89
C ILE A 36 4.48 -3.87 -9.94
N ILE A 37 5.23 -3.44 -8.93
CA ILE A 37 4.77 -2.41 -8.00
C ILE A 37 5.39 -1.06 -8.37
N LEU A 38 4.55 -0.04 -8.53
CA LEU A 38 4.99 1.33 -8.74
C LEU A 38 4.81 2.14 -7.46
N ASN A 39 5.90 2.57 -6.86
CA ASN A 39 5.86 3.44 -5.68
C ASN A 39 5.86 4.90 -6.13
N PHE A 40 4.72 5.58 -5.99
CA PHE A 40 4.54 6.99 -6.31
C PHE A 40 4.92 7.84 -5.08
N ALA A 41 5.95 8.65 -5.19
CA ALA A 41 6.39 9.54 -4.11
C ALA A 41 5.54 10.82 -4.11
N ILE A 42 4.46 10.80 -3.35
CA ILE A 42 3.50 11.90 -3.25
C ILE A 42 3.64 12.72 -1.95
N LYS A 43 4.65 12.41 -1.16
CA LYS A 43 5.01 13.12 0.09
C LYS A 43 6.52 13.24 0.21
N ASP A 44 6.98 14.28 0.88
CA ASP A 44 8.40 14.43 1.26
C ASP A 44 8.65 13.76 2.61
N ASP A 45 7.86 14.09 3.62
CA ASP A 45 7.79 13.35 4.88
C ASP A 45 6.38 12.73 5.04
N TRP A 46 6.32 11.54 5.63
CA TRP A 46 5.06 10.83 5.82
C TRP A 46 4.08 11.58 6.74
N LYS A 47 4.59 12.49 7.62
CA LYS A 47 3.79 13.34 8.53
C LYS A 47 3.14 14.51 7.80
N ASP A 48 3.73 14.95 6.71
CA ASP A 48 3.30 16.13 6.00
C ASP A 48 2.16 15.81 5.01
N PRO A 49 1.33 16.78 4.66
CA PRO A 49 0.34 16.60 3.60
C PRO A 49 1.03 16.44 2.23
N SER A 50 0.33 15.80 1.30
CA SER A 50 0.71 15.81 -0.11
C SER A 50 0.47 17.19 -0.72
N LYS A 51 1.17 17.47 -1.84
CA LYS A 51 0.91 18.66 -2.66
C LYS A 51 0.34 18.24 -4.00
N VAL A 52 -0.55 19.07 -4.54
CA VAL A 52 -1.18 18.84 -5.84
C VAL A 52 -0.13 18.68 -6.93
N GLU A 53 0.91 19.50 -6.90
CA GLU A 53 2.01 19.50 -7.86
C GLU A 53 2.73 18.15 -7.90
N TRP A 54 2.94 17.51 -6.75
CA TRP A 54 3.59 16.18 -6.70
C TRP A 54 2.71 15.08 -7.28
N ILE A 55 1.37 15.19 -7.11
CA ILE A 55 0.43 14.28 -7.76
C ILE A 55 0.49 14.47 -9.28
N GLU A 56 0.41 15.71 -9.75
CA GLU A 56 0.49 16.00 -11.18
C GLU A 56 1.81 15.52 -11.80
N GLU A 57 2.94 15.79 -11.15
CA GLU A 57 4.26 15.34 -11.61
C GLU A 57 4.36 13.81 -11.71
N THR A 58 3.84 13.08 -10.71
CA THR A 58 3.85 11.61 -10.75
C THR A 58 2.95 11.08 -11.86
N LEU A 59 1.74 11.62 -12.02
CA LEU A 59 0.82 11.23 -13.09
C LEU A 59 1.42 11.52 -14.46
N GLN A 60 2.00 12.71 -14.65
CA GLN A 60 2.67 13.06 -15.90
C GLN A 60 3.85 12.13 -16.23
N LYS A 61 4.66 11.78 -15.22
CA LYS A 61 5.76 10.80 -15.39
C LYS A 61 5.24 9.42 -15.73
N PHE A 62 4.12 9.00 -15.16
CA PHE A 62 3.49 7.75 -15.51
C PHE A 62 3.04 7.77 -16.98
N VAL A 63 2.28 8.77 -17.39
CA VAL A 63 1.79 8.96 -18.77
C VAL A 63 2.94 8.94 -19.78
N ASN A 64 4.03 9.61 -19.48
CA ASN A 64 5.19 9.68 -20.38
C ASN A 64 5.98 8.37 -20.50
N ASN A 65 5.74 7.40 -19.60
CA ASN A 65 6.61 6.22 -19.50
C ASN A 65 5.88 4.87 -19.55
N TYR A 66 4.56 4.79 -19.32
CA TYR A 66 3.84 3.51 -19.19
C TYR A 66 4.03 2.61 -20.42
N ASN A 67 3.92 3.19 -21.61
CA ASN A 67 4.07 2.47 -22.87
C ASN A 67 5.51 1.91 -23.04
N ARG A 68 6.53 2.74 -22.77
CA ARG A 68 7.94 2.32 -22.81
C ARG A 68 8.26 1.25 -21.76
N LEU A 69 7.51 1.20 -20.68
CA LEU A 69 7.64 0.19 -19.63
C LEU A 69 6.83 -1.06 -19.91
N GLY A 70 6.06 -1.08 -21.00
CA GLY A 70 5.20 -2.20 -21.37
C GLY A 70 4.02 -2.42 -20.41
N ILE A 71 3.56 -1.35 -19.75
CA ILE A 71 2.45 -1.44 -18.80
C ILE A 71 1.15 -1.38 -19.59
N THR A 72 0.41 -2.49 -19.61
CA THR A 72 -0.87 -2.65 -20.30
C THR A 72 -2.07 -2.67 -19.34
N SER A 73 -1.82 -2.75 -18.03
CA SER A 73 -2.84 -2.71 -16.99
C SER A 73 -2.26 -2.12 -15.71
N ILE A 74 -3.04 -1.29 -15.02
CA ILE A 74 -2.65 -0.71 -13.73
C ILE A 74 -3.86 -0.46 -12.84
N ALA A 75 -3.67 -0.66 -11.53
CA ALA A 75 -4.64 -0.32 -10.49
C ALA A 75 -4.12 0.82 -9.62
N PHE A 76 -4.94 1.86 -9.43
CA PHE A 76 -4.65 3.01 -8.58
C PHE A 76 -5.62 3.11 -7.40
N PRO A 77 -5.16 3.51 -6.22
CA PRO A 77 -6.02 4.15 -5.24
C PRO A 77 -6.19 5.64 -5.60
N TRP A 78 -7.11 6.36 -4.95
CA TRP A 78 -7.18 7.83 -5.02
C TRP A 78 -5.98 8.45 -4.29
N MET A 79 -4.85 8.54 -5.01
CA MET A 79 -3.55 8.96 -4.46
C MET A 79 -3.59 10.38 -3.89
N GLY A 80 -3.29 10.51 -2.59
CA GLY A 80 -3.25 11.81 -1.92
C GLY A 80 -4.55 12.26 -1.26
N ALA A 81 -5.68 11.55 -1.47
CA ALA A 81 -6.98 11.96 -0.95
C ALA A 81 -7.12 11.78 0.57
N MET A 82 -6.66 10.66 1.14
CA MET A 82 -6.87 10.38 2.58
C MET A 82 -5.73 10.96 3.43
N ASN A 83 -4.70 10.18 3.68
CA ASN A 83 -3.54 10.60 4.47
C ASN A 83 -2.72 11.73 3.80
N GLY A 84 -2.99 12.02 2.53
CA GLY A 84 -2.39 13.13 1.80
C GLY A 84 -3.07 14.47 2.04
N GLY A 85 -4.33 14.46 2.50
CA GLY A 85 -5.08 15.66 2.85
C GLY A 85 -5.60 16.48 1.65
N ILE A 86 -5.43 16.01 0.43
CA ILE A 86 -5.98 16.69 -0.76
C ILE A 86 -7.46 16.31 -0.91
N PRO A 87 -8.36 17.25 -1.21
CA PRO A 87 -9.76 16.95 -1.43
C PRO A 87 -9.97 15.89 -2.53
N LEU A 88 -10.83 14.90 -2.26
CA LEU A 88 -11.08 13.77 -3.16
C LEU A 88 -11.48 14.22 -4.57
N GLU A 89 -12.31 15.26 -4.71
CA GLU A 89 -12.73 15.77 -6.01
C GLU A 89 -11.57 16.36 -6.83
N THR A 90 -10.59 16.97 -6.15
CA THR A 90 -9.34 17.42 -6.80
C THR A 90 -8.56 16.21 -7.33
N ILE A 91 -8.42 15.17 -6.54
CA ILE A 91 -7.73 13.93 -6.97
C ILE A 91 -8.48 13.26 -8.13
N LYS A 92 -9.81 13.15 -8.06
CA LYS A 92 -10.62 12.60 -9.15
C LYS A 92 -10.44 13.39 -10.45
N TYR A 93 -10.44 14.73 -10.34
CA TYR A 93 -10.21 15.61 -11.49
C TYR A 93 -8.83 15.35 -12.11
N LEU A 94 -7.77 15.34 -11.30
CA LEU A 94 -6.41 15.10 -11.79
C LEU A 94 -6.25 13.71 -12.40
N THR A 95 -6.78 12.69 -11.74
CA THR A 95 -6.74 11.31 -12.24
C THR A 95 -7.40 11.23 -13.62
N ARG A 96 -8.59 11.79 -13.79
CA ARG A 96 -9.27 11.84 -15.09
C ARG A 96 -8.48 12.64 -16.12
N LYS A 97 -8.02 13.85 -15.77
CA LYS A 97 -7.25 14.74 -16.66
C LYS A 97 -6.05 14.04 -17.29
N TYR A 98 -5.35 13.19 -16.51
CA TYR A 98 -4.12 12.57 -16.98
C TYR A 98 -4.30 11.16 -17.54
N LEU A 99 -5.35 10.43 -17.12
CA LEU A 99 -5.45 9.01 -17.42
C LEU A 99 -6.59 8.63 -18.38
N SER A 100 -7.62 9.51 -18.56
CA SER A 100 -8.82 9.13 -19.35
C SER A 100 -8.55 8.87 -20.83
N ASP A 101 -7.56 9.53 -21.40
CA ASP A 101 -7.29 9.50 -22.84
C ASP A 101 -6.08 8.61 -23.19
N LEU A 102 -5.67 7.73 -22.27
CA LEU A 102 -4.55 6.83 -22.53
C LEU A 102 -5.00 5.61 -23.32
N ASP A 103 -4.31 5.34 -24.42
CA ASP A 103 -4.57 4.19 -25.29
C ASP A 103 -3.72 2.97 -24.89
N GLY A 104 -4.30 1.77 -25.10
CA GLY A 104 -3.56 0.51 -24.95
C GLY A 104 -3.23 0.13 -23.51
N ILE A 105 -3.94 0.69 -22.55
CA ILE A 105 -3.79 0.39 -21.13
C ILE A 105 -5.16 0.32 -20.43
N ASP A 106 -5.36 -0.75 -19.67
CA ASP A 106 -6.48 -0.89 -18.74
C ASP A 106 -6.16 -0.19 -17.42
N ILE A 107 -7.02 0.76 -17.00
CA ILE A 107 -6.82 1.53 -15.77
C ILE A 107 -8.00 1.33 -14.84
N GLU A 108 -7.71 0.80 -13.67
CA GLU A 108 -8.67 0.65 -12.59
C GLU A 108 -8.35 1.62 -11.45
N VAL A 109 -9.36 2.33 -10.94
CA VAL A 109 -9.21 3.19 -9.77
C VAL A 109 -10.14 2.70 -8.68
N TYR A 110 -9.55 2.39 -7.52
CA TYR A 110 -10.25 1.79 -6.40
C TYR A 110 -10.60 2.81 -5.33
N ASP A 111 -11.85 2.78 -4.90
CA ASP A 111 -12.28 3.46 -3.69
C ASP A 111 -11.78 2.71 -2.45
N PHE A 112 -11.58 3.46 -1.36
CA PHE A 112 -11.32 2.86 -0.07
C PHE A 112 -12.63 2.34 0.52
N ASP A 113 -12.71 1.03 0.71
CA ASP A 113 -13.81 0.36 1.40
C ASP A 113 -13.31 -0.15 2.77
N PRO A 114 -13.73 0.46 3.89
CA PRO A 114 -13.32 0.03 5.23
C PRO A 114 -13.89 -1.34 5.62
N ASP A 115 -14.93 -1.80 4.94
CA ASP A 115 -15.61 -3.07 5.20
C ASP A 115 -15.16 -4.18 4.23
N ALA A 116 -14.26 -3.85 3.29
CA ALA A 116 -13.70 -4.84 2.38
C ALA A 116 -12.99 -5.97 3.15
N PRO A 117 -13.19 -7.23 2.77
CA PRO A 117 -12.56 -8.35 3.46
C PRO A 117 -11.04 -8.25 3.35
N CYS A 118 -10.35 -8.40 4.48
CA CYS A 118 -8.90 -8.45 4.48
C CYS A 118 -8.42 -9.68 3.72
N VAL A 119 -7.69 -9.50 2.65
CA VAL A 119 -7.16 -10.61 1.83
C VAL A 119 -6.21 -11.53 2.59
N LEU A 120 -5.64 -11.05 3.70
CA LEU A 120 -4.79 -11.85 4.60
C LEU A 120 -5.60 -12.58 5.67
N TYR A 121 -6.91 -12.31 5.79
CA TYR A 121 -7.76 -12.90 6.81
C TYR A 121 -7.78 -14.43 6.72
N ASN A 122 -8.03 -14.99 5.55
CA ASN A 122 -8.09 -16.44 5.37
C ASN A 122 -6.74 -17.09 5.71
N THR A 123 -5.63 -16.52 5.28
CA THR A 123 -4.29 -17.02 5.61
C THR A 123 -4.03 -16.97 7.12
N LEU A 124 -4.41 -15.87 7.78
CA LEU A 124 -4.29 -15.75 9.25
C LEU A 124 -5.19 -16.73 9.97
N LYS A 125 -6.43 -16.90 9.48
CA LYS A 125 -7.38 -17.87 10.00
C LYS A 125 -6.83 -19.29 9.91
N ASP A 126 -6.32 -19.69 8.76
CA ASP A 126 -5.73 -21.01 8.54
C ASP A 126 -4.57 -21.28 9.50
N ILE A 127 -3.68 -20.29 9.69
CA ILE A 127 -2.54 -20.37 10.64
C ILE A 127 -3.04 -20.53 12.08
N VAL A 128 -4.05 -19.74 12.47
CA VAL A 128 -4.58 -19.77 13.85
C VAL A 128 -5.36 -21.06 14.12
N GLU A 129 -6.20 -21.50 13.19
CA GLU A 129 -7.01 -22.73 13.32
C GLU A 129 -6.14 -23.99 13.32
N ALA A 130 -5.07 -24.01 12.56
CA ALA A 130 -4.12 -25.11 12.55
C ALA A 130 -3.28 -25.20 13.85
N ASN A 131 -3.37 -24.22 14.76
CA ASN A 131 -2.48 -24.06 15.93
C ASN A 131 -0.99 -24.21 15.56
N ALA A 132 -0.66 -23.77 14.35
CA ALA A 132 0.62 -24.08 13.74
C ALA A 132 1.78 -23.32 14.39
N LEU A 133 1.52 -22.10 14.93
CA LEU A 133 2.55 -21.25 15.49
C LEU A 133 2.04 -20.47 16.72
N SER A 134 2.86 -20.41 17.76
CA SER A 134 2.63 -19.57 18.92
C SER A 134 2.91 -18.09 18.61
N PRO A 135 2.38 -17.13 19.40
CA PRO A 135 2.73 -15.72 19.25
C PRO A 135 4.24 -15.44 19.31
N SER A 136 5.01 -16.20 20.06
CA SER A 136 6.47 -16.07 20.15
C SER A 136 7.16 -16.53 18.88
N GLU A 137 6.75 -17.67 18.31
CA GLU A 137 7.26 -18.14 17.03
C GLU A 137 6.92 -17.18 15.89
N LEU A 138 5.74 -16.59 15.92
CA LEU A 138 5.34 -15.56 14.96
C LEU A 138 6.13 -14.25 15.13
N GLU A 139 6.55 -13.90 16.37
CA GLU A 139 7.47 -12.79 16.62
C GLU A 139 8.83 -13.06 15.99
N ASP A 140 9.37 -14.27 16.17
CA ASP A 140 10.69 -14.66 15.64
C ASP A 140 10.71 -14.68 14.09
N MET A 141 9.58 -14.97 13.47
CA MET A 141 9.43 -15.03 12.02
C MET A 141 9.04 -13.68 11.39
N SER A 142 8.72 -12.68 12.18
CA SER A 142 8.23 -11.37 11.73
C SER A 142 8.77 -10.24 12.60
N ASP A 143 8.71 -9.01 12.10
CA ASP A 143 9.07 -7.83 12.91
C ASP A 143 7.95 -7.40 13.87
N ILE A 144 6.97 -8.28 14.14
CA ILE A 144 5.77 -7.98 14.91
C ILE A 144 5.89 -8.65 16.29
N LYS A 145 5.78 -7.84 17.35
CA LYS A 145 5.87 -8.34 18.73
C LYS A 145 4.75 -9.33 19.09
N ALA A 146 5.07 -10.36 19.87
CA ALA A 146 4.15 -11.43 20.29
C ALA A 146 2.81 -10.89 20.86
N ARG A 147 2.85 -9.79 21.64
CA ARG A 147 1.64 -9.15 22.20
C ARG A 147 0.63 -8.70 21.15
N TYR A 148 1.07 -8.45 19.91
CA TYR A 148 0.18 -8.07 18.80
C TYR A 148 -0.34 -9.30 18.10
N TRP A 149 0.48 -10.32 17.98
CA TRP A 149 0.02 -11.60 17.50
C TRP A 149 -1.07 -12.20 18.37
N VAL A 150 -1.00 -12.02 19.71
CA VAL A 150 -2.10 -12.40 20.62
C VAL A 150 -3.40 -11.72 20.20
N LYS A 151 -3.40 -10.40 19.97
CA LYS A 151 -4.59 -9.66 19.56
C LYS A 151 -5.12 -10.09 18.19
N ILE A 152 -4.22 -10.39 17.24
CA ILE A 152 -4.60 -10.89 15.91
C ILE A 152 -5.27 -12.26 16.04
N ILE A 153 -4.67 -13.16 16.81
CA ILE A 153 -5.19 -14.50 17.05
C ILE A 153 -6.58 -14.44 17.72
N ASP A 154 -6.74 -13.61 18.73
CA ASP A 154 -8.02 -13.43 19.41
C ASP A 154 -9.08 -12.86 18.44
N ALA A 155 -8.74 -11.85 17.65
CA ALA A 155 -9.65 -11.27 16.66
C ALA A 155 -10.06 -12.28 15.58
N VAL A 156 -9.16 -13.17 15.15
CA VAL A 156 -9.47 -14.27 14.21
C VAL A 156 -10.43 -15.27 14.83
N LYS A 157 -10.16 -15.70 16.08
CA LYS A 157 -11.03 -16.64 16.81
C LYS A 157 -12.44 -16.10 17.01
N ASP A 158 -12.56 -14.81 17.29
CA ASP A 158 -13.83 -14.12 17.48
C ASP A 158 -14.57 -13.83 16.15
N SER A 159 -14.00 -14.23 15.01
CA SER A 159 -14.52 -13.93 13.66
C SER A 159 -14.77 -12.44 13.43
N ASN A 160 -14.00 -11.58 14.10
CA ASN A 160 -14.15 -10.13 14.03
C ASN A 160 -13.28 -9.55 12.92
N THR A 161 -13.75 -9.65 11.67
CA THR A 161 -13.05 -9.14 10.47
C THR A 161 -12.71 -7.65 10.56
N LYS A 162 -13.57 -6.85 11.19
CA LYS A 162 -13.33 -5.41 11.36
C LYS A 162 -12.15 -5.14 12.30
N SER A 163 -12.01 -5.89 13.37
CA SER A 163 -10.87 -5.81 14.28
C SER A 163 -9.58 -6.26 13.61
N ILE A 164 -9.65 -7.28 12.74
CA ILE A 164 -8.49 -7.76 11.97
C ILE A 164 -8.07 -6.72 10.93
N ASN A 165 -8.99 -6.11 10.20
CA ASN A 165 -8.69 -5.04 9.26
C ASN A 165 -8.00 -3.87 9.98
N ASN A 166 -8.52 -3.46 11.14
CA ASN A 166 -7.89 -2.43 11.96
C ASN A 166 -6.48 -2.85 12.43
N LEU A 167 -6.30 -4.09 12.87
CA LEU A 167 -4.99 -4.60 13.29
C LEU A 167 -4.01 -4.70 12.13
N CYS A 168 -4.45 -5.11 10.94
CA CYS A 168 -3.62 -5.09 9.73
C CYS A 168 -3.17 -3.68 9.39
N HIS A 169 -4.02 -2.65 9.54
CA HIS A 169 -3.61 -1.25 9.39
C HIS A 169 -2.57 -0.84 10.43
N TYR A 170 -2.75 -1.23 11.69
CA TYR A 170 -1.76 -0.95 12.75
C TYR A 170 -0.40 -1.60 12.50
N ILE A 171 -0.39 -2.81 11.98
CA ILE A 171 0.82 -3.57 11.67
C ILE A 171 1.57 -2.95 10.50
N VAL A 172 0.83 -2.50 9.45
CA VAL A 172 1.40 -1.92 8.24
C VAL A 172 1.98 -0.53 8.50
N ASP A 173 1.32 0.30 9.29
CA ASP A 173 1.79 1.67 9.55
C ASP A 173 3.01 1.73 10.49
N GLY A 174 3.39 0.63 11.15
CA GLY A 174 4.58 0.58 12.01
C GLY A 174 4.60 1.57 13.19
N LYS A 175 3.45 2.18 13.49
CA LYS A 175 3.38 3.42 14.23
C LYS A 175 2.24 3.56 15.19
N ARG A 176 1.67 2.62 15.66
CA ARG A 176 0.82 2.78 16.83
C ARG A 176 0.77 1.46 17.54
N ILE A 177 1.78 1.32 18.31
CA ILE A 177 1.51 0.60 19.52
C ILE A 177 2.35 1.21 20.61
#